data_a1006f6a308db6072729c81278545a89
#
_entry.id   a1006f6a308db6072729c81278545a89
#
_cell.length_a   1.000
_cell.length_b   1.000
_cell.length_c   1.000
_cell.angle_alpha   90.00
_cell.angle_beta   90.00
_cell.angle_gamma   90.00
#
_symmetry.space_group_name_H-M   'P 1'
#
loop_
_entity.id
_entity.type
_entity.pdbx_description
1 polymer ?
#
loop_
_entity_poly.entity_id
_entity_poly.type
_entity_poly.pdbx_seq_one_letter_code
_entity_poly.pdbx_strand_id
1 'polypeptide(L)'
;LNCALGAALMRPYIQELNRVAPDTFISCYPNAGLPNPMSETGFDETPEVTARLLREFAEQGLVNIVGGCCGTTPEHIGAICAAVGPLGTRVLGNPGVFARAA
;
A
#
# COMPACT_ATOMS: atom_id res chain seq x y z
N LEU A 1 -8.08 -1.23 -0.31
CA LEU A 1 -8.23 0.21 -0.60
C LEU A 1 -7.52 0.57 -1.90
N ASN A 2 -8.16 1.43 -2.67
CA ASN A 2 -7.67 1.80 -4.00
C ASN A 2 -8.05 3.25 -4.32
N CYS A 3 -7.08 4.03 -4.82
CA CYS A 3 -7.30 5.38 -5.36
C CYS A 3 -7.80 6.39 -4.31
N ALA A 4 -8.26 7.54 -4.78
CA ALA A 4 -8.81 8.67 -4.01
C ALA A 4 -7.80 9.42 -3.16
N LEU A 5 -6.92 8.73 -2.46
CA LEU A 5 -5.95 9.31 -1.52
C LEU A 5 -4.55 8.79 -1.80
N GLY A 6 -3.54 9.53 -1.37
CA GLY A 6 -2.19 9.02 -1.24
C GLY A 6 -2.05 8.18 0.02
N ALA A 7 -0.92 7.48 0.15
CA ALA A 7 -0.70 6.54 1.25
C ALA A 7 -0.82 7.20 2.63
N ALA A 8 -0.25 8.39 2.79
CA ALA A 8 -0.27 9.07 4.10
C ALA A 8 -1.70 9.29 4.61
N LEU A 9 -2.61 9.72 3.72
CA LEU A 9 -4.00 9.96 4.08
C LEU A 9 -4.83 8.67 4.17
N MET A 10 -4.36 7.58 3.54
CA MET A 10 -5.01 6.28 3.65
C MET A 10 -4.77 5.58 4.99
N ARG A 11 -3.72 5.96 5.70
CA ARG A 11 -3.31 5.26 6.93
C ARG A 11 -4.45 5.00 7.91
N PRO A 12 -5.28 5.99 8.31
CA PRO A 12 -6.33 5.70 9.27
C PRO A 12 -7.37 4.70 8.75
N TYR A 13 -7.62 4.68 7.45
CA TYR A 13 -8.56 3.73 6.85
C TYR A 13 -7.97 2.32 6.80
N ILE A 14 -6.69 2.19 6.50
CA ILE A 14 -5.97 0.90 6.53
C ILE A 14 -5.96 0.36 7.96
N GLN A 15 -5.70 1.19 8.95
CA GLN A 15 -5.72 0.80 10.35
C GLN A 15 -7.10 0.31 10.77
N GLU A 16 -8.16 1.00 10.35
CA GLU A 16 -9.53 0.59 10.65
C GLU A 16 -9.88 -0.74 9.97
N LEU A 17 -9.45 -0.96 8.73
CA LEU A 17 -9.64 -2.25 8.07
C LEU A 17 -8.96 -3.38 8.83
N ASN A 18 -7.76 -3.15 9.34
CA ASN A 18 -7.07 -4.15 10.15
C ASN A 18 -7.84 -4.50 11.41
N ARG A 19 -8.49 -3.50 12.02
CA ARG A 19 -9.28 -3.70 13.21
C ARG A 19 -10.55 -4.52 12.96
N VAL A 20 -11.26 -4.22 11.86
CA VAL A 20 -12.57 -4.82 11.60
C VAL A 20 -12.50 -6.08 10.72
N ALA A 21 -11.41 -6.29 10.01
CA ALA A 21 -11.26 -7.41 9.08
C ALA A 21 -9.93 -8.14 9.30
N PRO A 22 -9.68 -8.69 10.50
CA PRO A 22 -8.40 -9.32 10.80
C PRO A 22 -8.18 -10.64 10.05
N ASP A 23 -9.23 -11.23 9.50
CA ASP A 23 -9.20 -12.57 8.90
C ASP A 23 -9.16 -12.54 7.38
N THR A 24 -8.99 -11.39 6.76
CA THR A 24 -8.98 -11.28 5.29
C THR A 24 -7.76 -10.53 4.80
N PHE A 25 -7.38 -10.75 3.55
CA PHE A 25 -6.31 -10.02 2.93
C PHE A 25 -6.69 -8.55 2.73
N ILE A 26 -5.71 -7.67 2.87
CA ILE A 26 -5.88 -6.24 2.66
C ILE A 26 -4.92 -5.79 1.56
N SER A 27 -5.47 -5.15 0.52
CA SER A 27 -4.70 -4.51 -0.53
C SER A 27 -4.68 -2.99 -0.32
N CYS A 28 -3.60 -2.37 -0.76
CA CYS A 28 -3.42 -0.92 -0.68
C CYS A 28 -2.81 -0.40 -1.98
N TYR A 29 -3.60 0.31 -2.77
CA TYR A 29 -3.19 0.91 -4.04
C TYR A 29 -3.45 2.42 -4.01
N PRO A 30 -2.61 3.19 -3.31
CA PRO A 30 -2.82 4.63 -3.19
C PRO A 30 -2.42 5.36 -4.47
N ASN A 31 -2.90 6.59 -4.61
CA ASN A 31 -2.35 7.53 -5.58
C ASN A 31 -0.93 7.91 -5.16
N ALA A 32 -0.14 8.42 -6.10
CA ALA A 32 1.20 8.95 -5.81
C ALA A 32 1.07 10.34 -5.13
N GLY A 33 0.44 10.36 -3.97
CA GLY A 33 0.19 11.56 -3.20
C GLY A 33 -1.03 12.33 -3.65
N LEU A 34 -0.91 13.65 -3.65
CA LEU A 34 -1.99 14.57 -4.01
C LEU A 34 -1.82 15.06 -5.44
N PRO A 35 -2.93 15.42 -6.12
CA PRO A 35 -2.84 16.01 -7.45
C PRO A 35 -1.96 17.26 -7.45
N ASN A 36 -1.07 17.33 -8.42
CA ASN A 36 -0.18 18.48 -8.60
C ASN A 36 0.03 18.72 -10.10
N PRO A 37 -0.68 19.67 -10.72
CA PRO A 37 -0.57 19.91 -12.15
C PRO A 37 0.82 20.40 -12.59
N MET A 38 1.66 20.82 -11.65
CA MET A 38 3.00 21.29 -11.93
C MET A 38 4.02 20.14 -12.05
N SER A 39 3.66 18.92 -11.62
CA SER A 39 4.55 17.76 -11.74
C SER A 39 4.32 17.04 -13.07
N GLU A 40 5.33 16.27 -13.50
CA GLU A 40 5.25 15.52 -14.76
C GLU A 40 4.17 14.43 -14.71
N THR A 41 3.93 13.84 -13.55
CA THR A 41 2.94 12.76 -13.39
C THR A 41 1.55 13.29 -13.07
N GLY A 42 1.41 14.58 -12.76
CA GLY A 42 0.16 15.15 -12.26
C GLY A 42 -0.08 14.94 -10.79
N PHE A 43 0.87 14.31 -10.08
CA PHE A 43 0.82 14.00 -8.65
C PHE A 43 2.14 14.36 -7.99
N ASP A 44 2.14 14.49 -6.64
CA ASP A 44 3.27 15.12 -5.95
C ASP A 44 4.29 14.16 -5.34
N GLU A 45 4.05 12.85 -5.32
CA GLU A 45 5.00 11.91 -4.72
C GLU A 45 5.96 11.33 -5.75
N THR A 46 7.24 11.32 -5.37
CA THR A 46 8.28 10.61 -6.11
C THR A 46 8.21 9.12 -5.81
N PRO A 47 8.86 8.26 -6.63
CA PRO A 47 8.94 6.82 -6.33
C PRO A 47 9.46 6.54 -4.92
N GLU A 48 10.47 7.26 -4.46
CA GLU A 48 11.08 7.05 -3.15
C GLU A 48 10.12 7.35 -2.02
N VAL A 49 9.33 8.41 -2.14
CA VAL A 49 8.34 8.80 -1.11
C VAL A 49 7.23 7.77 -1.01
N THR A 50 6.66 7.38 -2.14
CA THR A 50 5.58 6.37 -2.18
C THR A 50 6.08 5.03 -1.62
N ALA A 51 7.27 4.61 -2.03
CA ALA A 51 7.86 3.37 -1.56
C ALA A 51 8.10 3.38 -0.05
N ARG A 52 8.58 4.50 0.49
CA ARG A 52 8.81 4.63 1.93
C ARG A 52 7.51 4.51 2.72
N LEU A 53 6.46 5.16 2.26
CA LEU A 53 5.16 5.13 2.94
C LEU A 53 4.56 3.73 2.93
N LEU A 54 4.60 3.03 1.80
CA LEU A 54 4.10 1.66 1.71
C LEU A 54 4.97 0.69 2.51
N ARG A 55 6.30 0.93 2.57
CA ARG A 55 7.18 0.15 3.42
C ARG A 55 6.79 0.26 4.89
N GLU A 56 6.44 1.46 5.36
CA GLU A 56 5.97 1.66 6.72
C GLU A 56 4.72 0.80 7.01
N PHE A 57 3.77 0.75 6.07
CA PHE A 57 2.59 -0.09 6.22
C PHE A 57 2.96 -1.57 6.30
N ALA A 58 3.87 -2.02 5.45
CA ALA A 58 4.32 -3.40 5.44
C ALA A 58 5.08 -3.76 6.73
N GLU A 59 5.95 -2.88 7.19
CA GLU A 59 6.69 -3.09 8.45
C GLU A 59 5.76 -3.19 9.66
N GLN A 60 4.66 -2.46 9.64
CA GLN A 60 3.66 -2.48 10.70
C GLN A 60 2.63 -3.61 10.55
N GLY A 61 2.77 -4.44 9.51
CA GLY A 61 1.85 -5.56 9.29
C GLY A 61 0.45 -5.15 8.89
N LEU A 62 0.31 -4.06 8.16
CA LEU A 62 -1.01 -3.50 7.82
C LEU A 62 -1.53 -3.95 6.45
N VAL A 63 -0.70 -4.51 5.59
CA VAL A 63 -1.06 -4.83 4.21
C VAL A 63 -0.53 -6.19 3.79
N ASN A 64 -1.24 -6.82 2.85
CA ASN A 64 -0.84 -8.07 2.20
C ASN A 64 -0.39 -7.83 0.77
N ILE A 65 -1.04 -6.91 0.08
CA ILE A 65 -0.82 -6.62 -1.33
C ILE A 65 -0.68 -5.12 -1.48
N VAL A 66 0.35 -4.69 -2.18
CA VAL A 66 0.60 -3.27 -2.40
C VAL A 66 0.79 -2.98 -3.88
N GLY A 67 0.52 -1.76 -4.26
CA GLY A 67 0.70 -1.27 -5.61
C GLY A 67 0.44 0.21 -5.63
N GLY A 68 -0.11 0.71 -6.71
CA GLY A 68 -0.41 2.12 -6.86
C GLY A 68 -1.61 2.36 -7.76
N CYS A 69 -2.01 3.60 -7.85
CA CYS A 69 -3.10 4.05 -8.70
C CYS A 69 -2.68 5.31 -9.46
N CYS A 70 -3.46 6.38 -9.38
CA CYS A 70 -3.18 7.59 -10.16
C CYS A 70 -1.81 8.19 -9.85
N GLY A 71 -1.07 8.58 -10.88
CA GLY A 71 0.26 9.15 -10.74
C GLY A 71 1.38 8.14 -10.51
N THR A 72 1.04 6.87 -10.32
CA THR A 72 2.03 5.81 -10.12
C THR A 72 2.62 5.38 -11.47
N THR A 73 3.93 5.45 -11.58
CA THR A 73 4.68 5.07 -12.78
C THR A 73 5.38 3.73 -12.59
N PRO A 74 5.97 3.13 -13.66
CA PRO A 74 6.80 1.94 -13.49
C PRO A 74 7.93 2.12 -12.48
N GLU A 75 8.51 3.32 -12.40
CA GLU A 75 9.57 3.63 -11.45
C GLU A 75 9.05 3.58 -10.01
N HIS A 76 7.82 4.05 -9.78
CA HIS A 76 7.18 3.91 -8.47
C HIS A 76 7.02 2.44 -8.10
N ILE A 77 6.51 1.62 -9.02
CA ILE A 77 6.32 0.19 -8.78
C ILE A 77 7.64 -0.50 -8.48
N GLY A 78 8.69 -0.17 -9.25
CA GLY A 78 10.03 -0.71 -9.01
C GLY A 78 10.55 -0.37 -7.62
N ALA A 79 10.38 0.87 -7.20
CA ALA A 79 10.80 1.31 -5.86
C ALA A 79 10.00 0.61 -4.76
N ILE A 80 8.69 0.46 -4.95
CA ILE A 80 7.83 -0.26 -4.00
C ILE A 80 8.29 -1.72 -3.86
N CYS A 81 8.52 -2.41 -4.98
CA CYS A 81 8.98 -3.79 -4.97
C CYS A 81 10.30 -3.94 -4.21
N ALA A 82 11.25 -3.04 -4.45
CA ALA A 82 12.54 -3.06 -3.76
C ALA A 82 12.38 -2.83 -2.25
N ALA A 83 11.48 -1.94 -1.86
CA ALA A 83 11.28 -1.58 -0.47
C ALA A 83 10.55 -2.65 0.34
N VAL A 84 9.51 -3.28 -0.23
CA VAL A 84 8.66 -4.22 0.50
C VAL A 84 9.01 -5.69 0.25
N GLY A 85 9.69 -6.00 -0.85
CA GLY A 85 10.02 -7.38 -1.21
C GLY A 85 10.68 -8.20 -0.10
N PRO A 86 11.67 -7.64 0.64
CA PRO A 86 12.33 -8.37 1.72
C PRO A 86 11.48 -8.53 2.99
N LEU A 87 10.35 -7.85 3.09
CA LEU A 87 9.55 -7.83 4.31
C LEU A 87 8.54 -8.98 4.34
N GLY A 88 8.18 -9.40 5.55
CA GLY A 88 7.11 -10.39 5.72
C GLY A 88 5.73 -9.78 5.45
N THR A 89 4.76 -10.64 5.17
CA THR A 89 3.39 -10.21 4.93
C THR A 89 2.63 -10.03 6.23
N ARG A 90 1.51 -9.30 6.15
CA ARG A 90 0.55 -9.21 7.24
C ARG A 90 0.02 -10.60 7.58
N VAL A 91 -0.04 -10.92 8.87
CA VAL A 91 -0.56 -12.20 9.36
C VAL A 91 -2.06 -12.06 9.60
N LEU A 92 -2.83 -13.01 9.08
CA LEU A 92 -4.28 -13.03 9.32
C LEU A 92 -4.57 -13.50 10.74
N GLY A 93 -5.58 -12.90 11.36
CA GLY A 93 -6.01 -13.28 12.71
C GLY A 93 -6.56 -14.69 12.75
N ASN A 94 -7.27 -15.11 11.68
CA ASN A 94 -7.73 -16.48 11.49
C ASN A 94 -7.48 -16.88 10.03
N PRO A 95 -6.35 -17.56 9.73
CA PRO A 95 -5.99 -17.88 8.36
C PRO A 95 -6.98 -18.83 7.65
N GLY A 96 -7.61 -19.75 8.38
CA GLY A 96 -8.74 -20.53 7.88
C GLY A 96 -8.64 -20.98 6.44
N VAL A 97 -9.58 -20.50 5.63
CA VAL A 97 -9.71 -20.88 4.21
C VAL A 97 -8.46 -20.51 3.39
N PHE A 98 -7.88 -19.36 3.61
CA PHE A 98 -6.72 -18.92 2.82
C PHE A 98 -5.49 -19.76 3.11
N ALA A 99 -5.25 -20.12 4.37
CA ALA A 99 -4.13 -20.98 4.73
C ALA A 99 -4.28 -22.38 4.13
N ARG A 100 -5.50 -22.89 4.04
CA ARG A 100 -5.76 -24.21 3.45
C ARG A 100 -5.62 -24.23 1.94
N ALA A 101 -5.87 -23.11 1.31
CA ALA A 101 -5.75 -22.98 -0.15
C ALA A 101 -4.29 -22.95 -0.60
N ALA A 102 -3.39 -22.60 0.28
CA ALA A 102 -1.97 -22.59 -0.01
C ALA A 102 -1.40 -24.01 0.07
#